data_ff57c9a33f18e4c90d25c16988d4e050
#
_entry.id   ff57c9a33f18e4c90d25c16988d4e050
#
_cell.length_a   1.000
_cell.length_b   1.000
_cell.length_c   1.000
_cell.angle_alpha   90.00
_cell.angle_beta   90.00
_cell.angle_gamma   90.00
#
_symmetry.space_group_name_H-M   'P 1'
#
loop_
_entity.id
_entity.type
_entity.pdbx_description
1 polymer ?
#
loop_
_entity_poly.entity_id
_entity_poly.type
_entity_poly.pdbx_seq_one_letter_code
_entity_poly.pdbx_strand_id
1 'polypeptide(L)'
;FQKNGTTEIEVTEDYSKKYKKQKKAKKTNNYSFKNIEKISARHLGLIAKWVEQPGDFAFFTAPGDSVLALPKSLIEKYQKVDAALSKKAFGIDIGTFKRDDFVPSQELALSDIINQELPTWEVDKETALQFLRKEKMEAKSGLIGWQIITYHGLKLGWVKVLKSRINNYYPKNWRILMR
;
A
#
# COMPACT_ATOMS: atom_id res chain seq x y z
N PHE A 1 -48.02 0.83 29.98
CA PHE A 1 -46.93 0.55 29.01
C PHE A 1 -46.48 1.88 28.44
N GLN A 2 -45.30 2.39 28.88
CA GLN A 2 -44.68 3.61 28.41
C GLN A 2 -43.81 3.29 27.20
N LYS A 3 -44.00 4.01 26.10
CA LYS A 3 -43.13 3.96 24.90
C LYS A 3 -41.82 4.67 25.20
N ASN A 4 -40.72 3.97 25.03
CA ASN A 4 -39.36 4.51 25.11
C ASN A 4 -39.12 5.48 23.94
N GLY A 5 -38.70 6.70 24.27
CA GLY A 5 -38.36 7.73 23.29
C GLY A 5 -37.06 7.35 22.52
N THR A 6 -37.17 7.49 21.23
CA THR A 6 -36.01 7.42 20.30
C THR A 6 -35.23 8.70 20.46
N THR A 7 -34.00 8.62 20.95
CA THR A 7 -33.12 9.80 21.00
C THR A 7 -32.57 10.01 19.58
N GLU A 8 -33.11 11.00 18.89
CA GLU A 8 -32.49 11.50 17.64
C GLU A 8 -31.18 12.19 17.99
N ILE A 9 -30.09 11.65 17.48
CA ILE A 9 -28.77 12.29 17.59
C ILE A 9 -28.75 13.39 16.53
N GLU A 10 -28.82 14.65 16.95
CA GLU A 10 -28.57 15.81 16.07
C GLU A 10 -27.15 15.73 15.52
N VAL A 11 -27.03 15.35 14.24
CA VAL A 11 -25.78 15.39 13.51
C VAL A 11 -25.52 16.85 13.12
N THR A 12 -24.68 17.52 13.89
CA THR A 12 -24.33 18.92 13.62
C THR A 12 -23.69 19.09 12.22
N GLU A 13 -23.99 20.21 11.56
CA GLU A 13 -23.52 20.55 10.19
C GLU A 13 -21.99 20.46 10.02
N ASP A 14 -21.23 20.52 11.09
CA ASP A 14 -19.78 20.44 11.08
C ASP A 14 -19.25 19.03 10.71
N TYR A 15 -19.96 17.97 11.11
CA TYR A 15 -19.65 16.60 10.72
C TYR A 15 -19.87 16.36 9.22
N SER A 16 -20.89 16.98 8.63
CA SER A 16 -21.20 16.82 7.20
C SER A 16 -20.16 17.50 6.30
N LYS A 17 -19.60 18.63 6.72
CA LYS A 17 -18.53 19.35 6.01
C LYS A 17 -17.19 18.61 6.10
N LYS A 18 -16.89 18.01 7.26
CA LYS A 18 -15.67 17.19 7.47
C LYS A 18 -15.69 15.89 6.65
N TYR A 19 -16.86 15.25 6.55
CA TYR A 19 -17.08 14.06 5.71
C TYR A 19 -17.00 14.36 4.20
N LYS A 20 -17.52 15.51 3.76
CA LYS A 20 -17.41 15.95 2.35
C LYS A 20 -15.96 16.28 1.95
N LYS A 21 -15.15 16.81 2.87
CA LYS A 21 -13.73 17.10 2.63
C LYS A 21 -12.88 15.82 2.55
N GLN A 22 -13.24 14.76 3.30
CA GLN A 22 -12.57 13.46 3.21
C GLN A 22 -12.96 12.66 1.94
N LYS A 23 -14.18 12.87 1.39
CA LYS A 23 -14.58 12.21 0.13
C LYS A 23 -13.79 12.70 -1.10
N LYS A 24 -13.17 13.89 -1.07
CA LYS A 24 -12.31 14.38 -2.16
C LYS A 24 -10.93 13.70 -2.23
N ALA A 25 -10.52 12.91 -1.24
CA ALA A 25 -9.20 12.29 -1.16
C ALA A 25 -9.17 10.79 -1.50
N LYS A 26 -10.29 10.15 -1.81
CA LYS A 26 -10.28 8.80 -2.39
C LYS A 26 -10.04 8.94 -3.91
N LYS A 27 -8.78 9.01 -4.34
CA LYS A 27 -8.41 8.53 -5.67
C LYS A 27 -8.77 7.04 -5.68
N THR A 28 -9.95 6.71 -6.19
CA THR A 28 -10.26 5.35 -6.60
C THR A 28 -9.29 5.03 -7.72
N ASN A 29 -8.36 4.11 -7.47
CA ASN A 29 -7.47 3.61 -8.49
C ASN A 29 -8.34 2.94 -9.56
N ASN A 30 -8.67 3.70 -10.60
CA ASN A 30 -9.45 3.22 -11.73
C ASN A 30 -8.48 3.01 -12.88
N TYR A 31 -7.96 1.78 -13.00
CA TYR A 31 -7.02 1.40 -14.04
C TYR A 31 -7.78 0.74 -15.19
N SER A 32 -7.38 1.05 -16.41
CA SER A 32 -7.84 0.39 -17.62
C SER A 32 -6.63 -0.04 -18.44
N PHE A 33 -6.73 -1.16 -19.14
CA PHE A 33 -5.71 -1.59 -20.09
C PHE A 33 -5.42 -0.54 -21.20
N LYS A 34 -6.31 0.44 -21.37
CA LYS A 34 -6.11 1.57 -22.28
C LYS A 34 -5.15 2.64 -21.77
N ASN A 35 -4.95 2.72 -20.45
CA ASN A 35 -4.16 3.77 -19.80
C ASN A 35 -3.03 3.23 -18.92
N ILE A 36 -2.62 1.98 -19.13
CA ILE A 36 -1.43 1.39 -18.53
C ILE A 36 -0.41 1.04 -19.60
N GLU A 37 0.87 1.17 -19.26
CA GLU A 37 1.98 0.90 -20.16
C GLU A 37 2.84 -0.25 -19.62
N LYS A 38 3.40 -1.06 -20.52
CA LYS A 38 4.36 -2.10 -20.13
C LYS A 38 5.62 -1.45 -19.59
N ILE A 39 6.15 -2.01 -18.53
CA ILE A 39 7.40 -1.53 -17.92
C ILE A 39 8.60 -1.85 -18.83
N SER A 40 9.55 -0.92 -18.87
CA SER A 40 10.81 -1.11 -19.60
C SER A 40 11.66 -2.24 -18.99
N ALA A 41 12.52 -2.86 -19.79
CA ALA A 41 13.43 -3.92 -19.36
C ALA A 41 14.35 -3.46 -18.18
N ARG A 42 14.82 -2.20 -18.21
CA ARG A 42 15.61 -1.60 -17.13
C ARG A 42 14.86 -1.63 -15.80
N HIS A 43 13.60 -1.22 -15.80
CA HIS A 43 12.76 -1.19 -14.60
C HIS A 43 12.38 -2.58 -14.11
N LEU A 44 12.23 -3.57 -15.03
CA LEU A 44 11.98 -4.95 -14.64
C LEU A 44 13.11 -5.51 -13.76
N GLY A 45 14.37 -5.23 -14.07
CA GLY A 45 15.51 -5.65 -13.25
C GLY A 45 15.48 -5.05 -11.83
N LEU A 46 14.94 -3.84 -11.67
CA LEU A 46 14.80 -3.20 -10.35
C LEU A 46 13.64 -3.80 -9.52
N ILE A 47 12.59 -4.27 -10.18
CA ILE A 47 11.41 -4.86 -9.53
C ILE A 47 11.67 -6.30 -9.09
N ALA A 48 12.46 -7.06 -9.86
CA ALA A 48 12.64 -8.50 -9.69
C ALA A 48 13.03 -8.91 -8.26
N LYS A 49 13.79 -8.07 -7.55
CA LYS A 49 14.19 -8.33 -6.17
C LYS A 49 13.06 -8.20 -5.13
N TRP A 50 11.94 -7.56 -5.50
CA TRP A 50 10.86 -7.27 -4.57
C TRP A 50 9.72 -8.28 -4.63
N VAL A 51 9.62 -9.01 -5.74
CA VAL A 51 8.50 -9.91 -6.04
C VAL A 51 9.02 -11.34 -6.12
N GLU A 52 8.33 -12.26 -5.47
CA GLU A 52 8.57 -13.69 -5.60
C GLU A 52 8.18 -14.13 -7.01
N GLN A 53 9.02 -14.96 -7.67
CA GLN A 53 8.80 -15.47 -9.01
C GLN A 53 8.32 -14.40 -10.03
N PRO A 54 9.10 -13.32 -10.24
CA PRO A 54 8.66 -12.18 -11.07
C PRO A 54 8.35 -12.59 -12.52
N GLY A 55 8.84 -13.76 -12.96
CA GLY A 55 8.52 -14.36 -14.26
C GLY A 55 7.04 -14.67 -14.48
N ASP A 56 6.26 -14.89 -13.42
CA ASP A 56 4.85 -15.24 -13.48
C ASP A 56 3.93 -14.01 -13.63
N PHE A 57 4.50 -12.83 -13.48
CA PHE A 57 3.76 -11.57 -13.53
C PHE A 57 4.09 -10.75 -14.77
N ALA A 58 3.10 -10.01 -15.23
CA ALA A 58 3.27 -8.89 -16.13
C ALA A 58 3.19 -7.60 -15.30
N PHE A 59 4.11 -6.67 -15.56
CA PHE A 59 4.20 -5.41 -14.85
C PHE A 59 3.82 -4.25 -15.76
N PHE A 60 3.06 -3.31 -15.21
CA PHE A 60 2.55 -2.16 -15.94
C PHE A 60 2.74 -0.88 -15.12
N THR A 61 2.99 0.23 -15.79
CA THR A 61 2.90 1.56 -15.20
C THR A 61 1.47 2.07 -15.36
N ALA A 62 0.85 2.45 -14.27
CA ALA A 62 -0.48 3.05 -14.22
C ALA A 62 -0.40 4.58 -14.04
N PRO A 63 -1.49 5.33 -14.29
CA PRO A 63 -1.55 6.76 -14.00
C PRO A 63 -1.13 7.10 -12.57
N GLY A 64 -0.22 8.06 -12.41
CA GLY A 64 0.37 8.44 -11.13
C GLY A 64 1.62 7.64 -10.77
N ASP A 65 2.25 7.03 -11.77
CA ASP A 65 3.52 6.28 -11.68
C ASP A 65 3.48 5.03 -10.81
N SER A 66 2.27 4.56 -10.46
CA SER A 66 2.10 3.27 -9.77
C SER A 66 2.51 2.11 -10.67
N VAL A 67 3.22 1.16 -10.11
CA VAL A 67 3.60 -0.08 -10.77
C VAL A 67 2.66 -1.19 -10.34
N LEU A 68 1.95 -1.75 -11.30
CA LEU A 68 1.00 -2.85 -11.09
C LEU A 68 1.64 -4.18 -11.48
N ALA A 69 1.51 -5.19 -10.62
CA ALA A 69 1.80 -6.58 -10.93
C ALA A 69 0.50 -7.33 -11.20
N LEU A 70 0.45 -8.07 -12.31
CA LEU A 70 -0.69 -8.84 -12.74
C LEU A 70 -0.24 -10.25 -13.12
N PRO A 71 -0.83 -11.33 -12.58
CA PRO A 71 -0.51 -12.68 -13.01
C PRO A 71 -0.74 -12.85 -14.51
N LYS A 72 0.26 -13.35 -15.24
CA LYS A 72 0.17 -13.53 -16.71
C LYS A 72 -1.02 -14.41 -17.10
N SER A 73 -1.33 -15.42 -16.30
CA SER A 73 -2.47 -16.32 -16.51
C SER A 73 -3.84 -15.65 -16.45
N LEU A 74 -3.93 -14.44 -15.88
CA LEU A 74 -5.18 -13.72 -15.70
C LEU A 74 -5.37 -12.55 -16.67
N ILE A 75 -4.37 -12.21 -17.50
CA ILE A 75 -4.41 -11.04 -18.36
C ILE A 75 -5.63 -11.01 -19.28
N GLU A 76 -5.91 -12.10 -19.99
CA GLU A 76 -7.07 -12.17 -20.90
C GLU A 76 -8.41 -12.01 -20.16
N LYS A 77 -8.53 -12.59 -18.96
CA LYS A 77 -9.73 -12.45 -18.13
C LYS A 77 -9.92 -11.00 -17.69
N TYR A 78 -8.85 -10.35 -17.26
CA TYR A 78 -8.89 -8.94 -16.87
C TYR A 78 -9.21 -8.01 -18.04
N GLN A 79 -8.72 -8.29 -19.24
CA GLN A 79 -9.06 -7.51 -20.44
C GLN A 79 -10.55 -7.58 -20.75
N LYS A 80 -11.18 -8.76 -20.61
CA LYS A 80 -12.64 -8.92 -20.79
C LYS A 80 -13.41 -8.14 -19.73
N VAL A 81 -13.00 -8.21 -18.47
CA VAL A 81 -13.61 -7.44 -17.36
C VAL A 81 -13.40 -5.94 -17.56
N ASP A 82 -12.22 -5.54 -18.04
CA ASP A 82 -11.90 -4.14 -18.34
C ASP A 82 -12.84 -3.53 -19.40
N ALA A 83 -13.25 -4.29 -20.38
CA ALA A 83 -14.20 -3.86 -21.40
C ALA A 83 -15.63 -3.68 -20.84
N ALA A 84 -16.02 -4.47 -19.84
CA ALA A 84 -17.37 -4.52 -19.30
C ALA A 84 -17.63 -3.53 -18.15
N LEU A 85 -16.63 -3.19 -17.37
CA LEU A 85 -16.77 -2.38 -16.17
C LEU A 85 -16.23 -0.95 -16.38
N SER A 86 -16.96 0.06 -15.87
CA SER A 86 -16.55 1.46 -15.93
C SER A 86 -15.60 1.88 -14.79
N LYS A 87 -15.71 1.23 -13.62
CA LYS A 87 -14.85 1.46 -12.45
C LYS A 87 -14.22 0.16 -12.04
N LYS A 88 -12.91 0.08 -12.04
CA LYS A 88 -12.16 -1.15 -11.83
C LYS A 88 -10.81 -0.86 -11.21
N ALA A 89 -10.39 -1.79 -10.37
CA ALA A 89 -9.02 -1.95 -9.94
C ALA A 89 -8.61 -3.37 -10.30
N PHE A 90 -7.41 -3.56 -10.80
CA PHE A 90 -6.86 -4.88 -11.07
C PHE A 90 -5.36 -4.90 -10.77
N GLY A 91 -4.85 -6.10 -10.51
CA GLY A 91 -3.47 -6.28 -10.11
C GLY A 91 -3.20 -5.79 -8.70
N ILE A 92 -1.95 -5.92 -8.30
CA ILE A 92 -1.42 -5.46 -7.01
C ILE A 92 -0.55 -4.24 -7.32
N ASP A 93 -0.79 -3.11 -6.64
CA ASP A 93 0.14 -1.99 -6.65
C ASP A 93 1.39 -2.41 -5.87
N ILE A 94 2.51 -2.57 -6.56
CA ILE A 94 3.77 -2.99 -5.92
C ILE A 94 4.66 -1.81 -5.53
N GLY A 95 4.39 -0.60 -6.03
CA GLY A 95 5.16 0.59 -5.70
C GLY A 95 5.28 1.61 -6.82
N THR A 96 6.24 2.50 -6.70
CA THR A 96 6.51 3.55 -7.67
C THR A 96 8.00 3.72 -7.91
N PHE A 97 8.38 4.16 -9.12
CA PHE A 97 9.74 4.61 -9.38
C PHE A 97 9.90 6.07 -8.97
N LYS A 98 10.99 6.36 -8.25
CA LYS A 98 11.43 7.72 -7.99
C LYS A 98 12.86 7.86 -8.53
N ARG A 99 12.98 8.43 -9.72
CA ARG A 99 14.23 8.42 -10.48
C ARG A 99 14.68 6.97 -10.73
N ASP A 100 15.85 6.60 -10.22
CA ASP A 100 16.42 5.24 -10.33
C ASP A 100 16.14 4.35 -9.09
N ASP A 101 15.37 4.85 -8.10
CA ASP A 101 15.01 4.10 -6.89
C ASP A 101 13.56 3.59 -6.96
N PHE A 102 13.34 2.37 -6.49
CA PHE A 102 12.01 1.80 -6.37
C PHE A 102 11.51 1.96 -4.93
N VAL A 103 10.33 2.54 -4.79
CA VAL A 103 9.66 2.73 -3.50
C VAL A 103 8.50 1.74 -3.43
N PRO A 104 8.61 0.68 -2.60
CA PRO A 104 7.57 -0.33 -2.50
C PRO A 104 6.29 0.24 -1.89
N SER A 105 5.15 -0.28 -2.32
CA SER A 105 3.83 0.09 -1.80
C SER A 105 3.48 -0.67 -0.52
N GLN A 106 2.47 -0.19 0.19
CA GLN A 106 1.90 -0.92 1.31
C GLN A 106 1.22 -2.22 0.87
N GLU A 107 0.58 -2.23 -0.31
CA GLU A 107 -0.07 -3.42 -0.86
C GLU A 107 0.93 -4.55 -1.09
N LEU A 108 2.12 -4.23 -1.60
CA LEU A 108 3.19 -5.22 -1.76
C LEU A 108 3.61 -5.82 -0.41
N ALA A 109 3.77 -4.98 0.63
CA ALA A 109 4.16 -5.48 1.97
C ALA A 109 3.18 -6.52 2.52
N LEU A 110 1.89 -6.37 2.21
CA LEU A 110 0.81 -7.21 2.73
C LEU A 110 0.40 -8.34 1.77
N SER A 111 1.02 -8.42 0.59
CA SER A 111 0.69 -9.41 -0.42
C SER A 111 1.52 -10.69 -0.28
N ASP A 112 1.02 -11.78 -0.88
CA ASP A 112 1.74 -13.06 -0.94
C ASP A 112 2.80 -13.10 -2.04
N ILE A 113 2.78 -12.10 -2.97
CA ILE A 113 3.75 -12.04 -4.07
C ILE A 113 5.08 -11.38 -3.67
N ILE A 114 5.18 -10.89 -2.45
CA ILE A 114 6.40 -10.27 -1.95
C ILE A 114 7.53 -11.31 -1.82
N ASN A 115 8.73 -10.94 -2.26
CA ASN A 115 9.90 -11.80 -2.07
C ASN A 115 10.16 -12.03 -0.57
N GLN A 116 10.16 -13.30 -0.14
CA GLN A 116 10.31 -13.68 1.26
C GLN A 116 11.75 -13.50 1.79
N GLU A 117 12.74 -13.32 0.91
CA GLU A 117 14.13 -13.05 1.29
C GLU A 117 14.39 -11.58 1.65
N LEU A 118 13.39 -10.71 1.52
CA LEU A 118 13.54 -9.30 1.88
C LEU A 118 13.76 -9.14 3.39
N PRO A 119 14.61 -8.19 3.80
CA PRO A 119 14.91 -7.96 5.20
C PRO A 119 13.66 -7.64 6.02
N THR A 120 13.46 -8.36 7.11
CA THR A 120 12.38 -8.16 8.07
C THR A 120 12.93 -7.63 9.39
N TRP A 121 12.13 -6.85 10.07
CA TRP A 121 12.40 -6.40 11.43
C TRP A 121 11.21 -6.75 12.32
N GLU A 122 11.37 -7.85 13.07
CA GLU A 122 10.38 -8.24 14.09
C GLU A 122 10.47 -7.29 15.27
N VAL A 123 9.32 -6.74 15.66
CA VAL A 123 9.21 -5.73 16.71
C VAL A 123 8.27 -6.17 17.82
N ASP A 124 8.40 -5.55 18.98
CA ASP A 124 7.45 -5.70 20.08
C ASP A 124 6.15 -4.91 19.83
N LYS A 125 5.15 -5.09 20.69
CA LYS A 125 3.85 -4.43 20.59
C LYS A 125 3.95 -2.91 20.60
N GLU A 126 4.82 -2.36 21.44
CA GLU A 126 4.97 -0.90 21.57
C GLU A 126 5.53 -0.30 20.28
N THR A 127 6.61 -0.86 19.76
CA THR A 127 7.21 -0.45 18.49
C THR A 127 6.25 -0.64 17.31
N ALA A 128 5.47 -1.73 17.30
CA ALA A 128 4.43 -1.95 16.29
C ALA A 128 3.36 -0.83 16.32
N LEU A 129 2.92 -0.42 17.51
CA LEU A 129 1.98 0.68 17.67
C LEU A 129 2.58 2.02 17.25
N GLN A 130 3.84 2.31 17.58
CA GLN A 130 4.56 3.49 17.11
C GLN A 130 4.61 3.53 15.57
N PHE A 131 4.90 2.38 14.93
CA PHE A 131 4.88 2.25 13.48
C PHE A 131 3.50 2.58 12.90
N LEU A 132 2.42 1.96 13.43
CA LEU A 132 1.05 2.14 12.94
C LEU A 132 0.50 3.56 13.20
N ARG A 133 0.96 4.23 14.24
CA ARG A 133 0.63 5.64 14.55
C ARG A 133 1.49 6.64 13.78
N LYS A 134 2.55 6.17 13.10
CA LYS A 134 3.59 7.01 12.46
C LYS A 134 4.31 7.92 13.45
N GLU A 135 4.51 7.45 14.65
CA GLU A 135 5.33 8.09 15.68
C GLU A 135 6.83 7.91 15.37
N LYS A 136 7.67 8.63 16.11
CA LYS A 136 9.12 8.49 15.97
C LYS A 136 9.55 7.11 16.44
N MET A 137 10.32 6.42 15.63
CA MET A 137 10.91 5.12 15.94
C MET A 137 12.44 5.26 16.05
N GLU A 138 13.03 4.48 16.93
CA GLU A 138 14.48 4.37 17.05
C GLU A 138 14.99 3.15 16.28
N ALA A 139 16.08 3.35 15.53
CA ALA A 139 16.65 2.26 14.75
C ALA A 139 17.39 1.27 15.65
N LYS A 140 17.10 -0.02 15.48
CA LYS A 140 17.95 -1.08 16.04
C LYS A 140 19.32 -1.01 15.36
N SER A 141 20.38 -1.15 16.15
CA SER A 141 21.75 -1.18 15.64
C SER A 141 21.93 -2.23 14.54
N GLY A 142 22.63 -1.84 13.46
CA GLY A 142 22.93 -2.72 12.34
C GLY A 142 21.88 -2.79 11.23
N LEU A 143 20.68 -2.22 11.39
CA LEU A 143 19.68 -2.17 10.33
C LEU A 143 19.96 -0.99 9.38
N ILE A 144 19.97 -1.25 8.07
CA ILE A 144 20.09 -0.22 7.03
C ILE A 144 19.22 -0.61 5.84
N GLY A 145 18.64 0.40 5.17
CA GLY A 145 17.84 0.20 3.96
C GLY A 145 16.37 -0.12 4.24
N TRP A 146 15.74 -0.76 3.28
CA TRP A 146 14.36 -1.18 3.39
C TRP A 146 14.21 -2.36 4.33
N GLN A 147 13.24 -2.28 5.25
CA GLN A 147 12.85 -3.35 6.16
C GLN A 147 11.34 -3.49 6.16
N ILE A 148 10.86 -4.72 6.25
CA ILE A 148 9.46 -5.02 6.52
C ILE A 148 9.30 -5.10 8.03
N ILE A 149 8.46 -4.24 8.61
CA ILE A 149 8.08 -4.36 10.01
C ILE A 149 7.15 -5.55 10.17
N THR A 150 7.49 -6.45 11.09
CA THR A 150 6.66 -7.61 11.45
C THR A 150 6.36 -7.62 12.95
N TYR A 151 5.17 -8.12 13.30
CA TYR A 151 4.75 -8.34 14.69
C TYR A 151 4.05 -9.69 14.78
N HIS A 152 4.57 -10.60 15.60
CA HIS A 152 4.16 -12.01 15.64
C HIS A 152 4.12 -12.67 14.26
N GLY A 153 5.11 -12.38 13.43
CA GLY A 153 5.21 -12.88 12.06
C GLY A 153 4.27 -12.22 11.05
N LEU A 154 3.38 -11.31 11.49
CA LEU A 154 2.48 -10.58 10.60
C LEU A 154 3.19 -9.35 10.03
N LYS A 155 3.19 -9.21 8.72
CA LYS A 155 3.76 -8.06 8.03
C LYS A 155 2.88 -6.83 8.24
N LEU A 156 3.45 -5.73 8.75
CA LEU A 156 2.73 -4.48 9.00
C LEU A 156 2.97 -3.43 7.91
N GLY A 157 4.14 -3.43 7.27
CA GLY A 157 4.49 -2.48 6.22
C GLY A 157 5.97 -2.14 6.19
N TRP A 158 6.32 -1.05 5.51
CA TRP A 158 7.70 -0.67 5.20
C TRP A 158 8.24 0.44 6.06
N VAL A 159 9.52 0.29 6.43
CA VAL A 159 10.40 1.38 6.85
C VAL A 159 11.64 1.41 5.97
N LYS A 160 12.22 2.59 5.77
CA LYS A 160 13.58 2.75 5.21
C LYS A 160 14.48 3.31 6.30
N VAL A 161 15.39 2.48 6.79
CA VAL A 161 16.34 2.84 7.83
C VAL A 161 17.53 3.54 7.19
N LEU A 162 17.81 4.74 7.61
CA LEU A 162 18.93 5.57 7.18
C LEU A 162 19.91 5.74 8.36
N LYS A 163 21.12 6.22 8.11
CA LYS A 163 22.14 6.41 9.15
C LYS A 163 21.68 7.22 10.36
N SER A 164 20.80 8.21 10.16
CA SER A 164 20.38 9.16 11.20
C SER A 164 18.88 9.13 11.52
N ARG A 165 18.08 8.38 10.76
CA ARG A 165 16.62 8.39 10.93
C ARG A 165 15.96 7.17 10.29
N ILE A 166 14.71 6.91 10.69
CA ILE A 166 13.80 5.96 10.05
C ILE A 166 12.73 6.73 9.30
N ASN A 167 12.53 6.37 8.04
CA ASN A 167 11.37 6.83 7.28
C ASN A 167 10.29 5.75 7.36
N ASN A 168 9.18 6.08 8.00
CA ASN A 168 8.02 5.22 8.11
C ASN A 168 7.11 5.42 6.89
N TYR A 169 6.93 4.36 6.06
CA TYR A 169 6.15 4.36 4.84
C TYR A 169 4.70 3.90 5.02
N TYR A 170 4.27 3.62 6.25
CA TYR A 170 2.86 3.31 6.51
C TYR A 170 1.94 4.43 5.99
N PRO A 171 0.80 4.11 5.34
CA PRO A 171 -0.08 5.12 4.77
C PRO A 171 -0.63 6.08 5.83
N LYS A 172 -0.58 7.40 5.58
CA LYS A 172 -1.05 8.41 6.54
C LYS A 172 -2.54 8.27 6.89
N ASN A 173 -3.34 7.85 5.92
CA ASN A 173 -4.79 7.68 6.06
C ASN A 173 -5.17 6.38 6.79
N TRP A 174 -4.23 5.48 7.03
CA TRP A 174 -4.43 4.22 7.75
C TRP A 174 -3.93 4.29 9.19
N ARG A 175 -3.22 5.37 9.55
CA ARG A 175 -2.63 5.50 10.88
C ARG A 175 -3.68 5.42 11.99
N ILE A 176 -3.33 4.77 13.08
CA ILE A 176 -4.13 4.75 14.31
C ILE A 176 -4.08 6.14 14.96
N LEU A 177 -5.23 6.73 15.22
CA LEU A 177 -5.36 8.07 15.81
C LEU A 177 -5.63 8.04 17.32
N MET A 178 -6.20 6.93 17.83
CA MET A 178 -6.47 6.76 19.25
C MET A 178 -5.22 6.29 19.99
N ARG A 179 -5.04 6.80 21.18
CA ARG A 179 -3.99 6.41 22.16
C ARG A 179 -4.56 5.46 23.18
#